data_9e0e4e402e95109bba05f74b0d82f4fc
#
_entry.id   9e0e4e402e95109bba05f74b0d82f4fc
#
_cell.length_a   1.000
_cell.length_b   1.000
_cell.length_c   1.000
_cell.angle_alpha   90.00
_cell.angle_beta   90.00
_cell.angle_gamma   90.00
#
_symmetry.space_group_name_H-M   'P 1'
#
loop_
_entity.id
_entity.type
_entity.pdbx_description
1 polymer ?
#
loop_
_entity_poly.entity_id
_entity_poly.type
_entity_poly.pdbx_seq_one_letter_code
_entity_poly.pdbx_strand_id
1 'polypeptide(L)'
;VKEIILKLQNKVRRFQMLTLTKNKKFFGLIMLIFTILAFYYTTYAVVSPKTNFYVNDYADVLSEETENYILNSNIDLQSKTKAQIVVVTVKTLDGKTIEEYATELFREFGIGDKEKNNGVLLLCSTGDRMFRIEVGYGLEGALPDGKTGRIQDQYIIPYLKNNNYDEGIKNGFSAILEEVCKEYNIEISGAQKSKLVQDSSDEVFMVLIMISLIISTIMKFISKNIVKLIYLGIIFIVSWIVIKSFSIAIIILLINMAIVFVKDLGGDYSGGGSSSGGGFSGGGGSSGGGGSSRSF
;
A
#
# COMPACT_ATOMS: atom_id res chain seq x y z
N VAL A 1 70.79 3.59 51.62
CA VAL A 1 70.26 4.47 50.58
C VAL A 1 70.01 3.65 49.26
N LYS A 2 70.96 2.89 48.74
CA LYS A 2 70.83 2.06 47.50
C LYS A 2 69.66 1.05 47.59
N GLU A 3 69.51 0.41 48.74
CA GLU A 3 68.43 -0.60 48.93
C GLU A 3 67.03 -0.01 48.92
N ILE A 4 66.88 1.22 49.48
CA ILE A 4 65.60 1.96 49.46
C ILE A 4 65.25 2.42 48.10
N ILE A 5 66.21 2.86 47.27
CA ILE A 5 66.05 3.26 45.90
C ILE A 5 65.58 2.05 45.01
N LEU A 6 66.20 0.87 45.21
CA LEU A 6 65.84 -0.35 44.49
C LEU A 6 64.43 -0.84 44.85
N LYS A 7 64.05 -0.73 46.16
CA LYS A 7 62.68 -1.07 46.55
C LYS A 7 61.64 -0.11 45.95
N LEU A 8 61.92 1.18 45.86
CA LEU A 8 61.10 2.17 45.23
C LEU A 8 60.94 1.94 43.71
N GLN A 9 62.07 1.68 43.04
CA GLN A 9 62.03 1.35 41.61
C GLN A 9 61.23 0.08 41.27
N ASN A 10 61.34 -0.96 42.10
CA ASN A 10 60.54 -2.17 41.95
C ASN A 10 59.06 -1.94 42.26
N LYS A 11 58.71 -1.06 43.19
CA LYS A 11 57.31 -0.68 43.46
C LYS A 11 56.68 0.11 42.30
N VAL A 12 57.43 1.05 41.73
CA VAL A 12 57.01 1.82 40.54
C VAL A 12 56.84 0.92 39.33
N ARG A 13 57.78 0.02 39.08
CA ARG A 13 57.67 -0.99 37.99
C ARG A 13 56.43 -1.88 38.17
N ARG A 14 56.14 -2.37 39.37
CA ARG A 14 54.92 -3.13 39.67
C ARG A 14 53.67 -2.32 39.43
N PHE A 15 53.66 -1.05 39.80
CA PHE A 15 52.50 -0.16 39.59
C PHE A 15 52.30 0.12 38.11
N GLN A 16 53.35 0.38 37.33
CA GLN A 16 53.29 0.55 35.89
C GLN A 16 52.82 -0.73 35.17
N MET A 17 53.28 -1.91 35.58
CA MET A 17 52.83 -3.18 35.02
C MET A 17 51.34 -3.46 35.31
N LEU A 18 50.88 -3.12 36.53
CA LEU A 18 49.50 -3.28 36.94
C LEU A 18 48.54 -2.32 36.17
N THR A 19 48.97 -1.08 35.93
CA THR A 19 48.20 -0.11 35.13
C THR A 19 48.16 -0.48 33.65
N LEU A 20 49.26 -0.96 33.08
CA LEU A 20 49.33 -1.43 31.70
C LEU A 20 48.48 -2.70 31.45
N THR A 21 48.46 -3.64 32.43
CA THR A 21 47.60 -4.84 32.31
C THR A 21 46.13 -4.53 32.53
N LYS A 22 45.81 -3.57 33.42
CA LYS A 22 44.43 -3.11 33.63
C LYS A 22 43.88 -2.39 32.40
N ASN A 23 44.71 -1.54 31.76
CA ASN A 23 44.36 -0.85 30.54
C ASN A 23 44.21 -1.82 29.33
N LYS A 24 45.05 -2.86 29.22
CA LYS A 24 44.92 -3.89 28.20
C LYS A 24 43.61 -4.69 28.32
N LYS A 25 43.23 -5.06 29.56
CA LYS A 25 41.95 -5.74 29.83
C LYS A 25 40.75 -4.83 29.54
N PHE A 26 40.83 -3.55 29.90
CA PHE A 26 39.82 -2.55 29.64
C PHE A 26 39.68 -2.28 28.14
N PHE A 27 40.80 -2.17 27.40
CA PHE A 27 40.82 -2.03 25.96
C PHE A 27 40.28 -3.28 25.24
N GLY A 28 40.62 -4.47 25.76
CA GLY A 28 40.04 -5.73 25.27
C GLY A 28 38.54 -5.83 25.47
N LEU A 29 38.00 -5.32 26.60
CA LEU A 29 36.57 -5.27 26.86
C LEU A 29 35.85 -4.29 25.93
N ILE A 30 36.45 -3.12 25.68
CA ILE A 30 35.90 -2.13 24.74
C ILE A 30 35.86 -2.70 23.31
N MET A 31 36.93 -3.36 22.85
CA MET A 31 36.98 -4.01 21.54
C MET A 31 35.99 -5.15 21.42
N LEU A 32 35.77 -5.93 22.51
CA LEU A 32 34.75 -6.97 22.54
C LEU A 32 33.33 -6.37 22.43
N ILE A 33 33.06 -5.29 23.17
CA ILE A 33 31.76 -4.58 23.06
C ILE A 33 31.59 -3.99 21.66
N PHE A 34 32.63 -3.43 21.06
CA PHE A 34 32.59 -2.87 19.70
C PHE A 34 32.37 -3.96 18.64
N THR A 35 32.99 -5.12 18.79
CA THR A 35 32.75 -6.27 17.90
C THR A 35 31.33 -6.82 18.08
N ILE A 36 30.80 -6.90 19.30
CA ILE A 36 29.42 -7.31 19.57
C ILE A 36 28.44 -6.29 18.96
N LEU A 37 28.68 -4.98 19.16
CA LEU A 37 27.87 -3.92 18.54
C LEU A 37 27.98 -3.94 17.01
N ALA A 38 29.15 -4.20 16.43
CA ALA A 38 29.32 -4.32 14.98
C ALA A 38 28.55 -5.53 14.40
N PHE A 39 28.45 -6.63 15.15
CA PHE A 39 27.61 -7.76 14.78
C PHE A 39 26.10 -7.49 14.86
N TYR A 40 25.66 -6.52 15.67
CA TYR A 40 24.26 -6.08 15.72
C TYR A 40 23.86 -5.21 14.53
N TYR A 41 24.80 -4.60 13.82
CA TYR A 41 24.54 -3.91 12.54
C TYR A 41 24.65 -4.90 11.39
N THR A 42 23.87 -5.99 11.41
CA THR A 42 23.56 -6.71 10.18
C THR A 42 22.68 -5.76 9.35
N THR A 43 23.26 -5.13 8.36
CA THR A 43 22.50 -4.41 7.34
C THR A 43 21.60 -5.43 6.65
N TYR A 44 20.32 -5.42 6.93
CA TYR A 44 19.34 -6.14 6.14
C TYR A 44 19.35 -5.47 4.76
N ALA A 45 20.08 -6.07 3.82
CA ALA A 45 20.11 -5.61 2.45
C ALA A 45 18.79 -5.97 1.79
N VAL A 46 18.28 -5.09 0.92
CA VAL A 46 17.16 -5.43 0.04
C VAL A 46 17.59 -6.51 -0.96
N VAL A 47 16.65 -7.18 -1.58
CA VAL A 47 16.91 -8.19 -2.61
C VAL A 47 17.67 -7.60 -3.80
N SER A 48 18.53 -8.39 -4.45
CA SER A 48 19.26 -7.96 -5.66
C SER A 48 18.44 -8.29 -6.92
N PRO A 49 18.56 -7.52 -8.03
CA PRO A 49 17.79 -7.77 -9.23
C PRO A 49 18.08 -9.14 -9.84
N LYS A 50 17.01 -9.83 -10.28
CA LYS A 50 17.11 -11.06 -11.05
C LYS A 50 17.55 -10.77 -12.51
N THR A 51 17.81 -11.81 -13.28
CA THR A 51 18.15 -11.71 -14.71
C THR A 51 17.10 -10.93 -15.52
N ASN A 52 15.82 -11.09 -15.18
CA ASN A 52 14.71 -10.32 -15.75
C ASN A 52 14.47 -9.08 -14.92
N PHE A 53 15.27 -8.04 -15.12
CA PHE A 53 15.27 -6.79 -14.35
C PHE A 53 13.87 -6.22 -14.02
N TYR A 54 12.91 -6.33 -14.94
CA TYR A 54 11.57 -5.75 -14.76
C TYR A 54 10.64 -6.56 -13.88
N VAL A 55 10.93 -7.86 -13.69
CA VAL A 55 10.10 -8.77 -12.87
C VAL A 55 10.99 -9.54 -11.92
N ASN A 56 10.79 -9.31 -10.64
CA ASN A 56 11.58 -9.92 -9.57
C ASN A 56 10.64 -10.57 -8.57
N ASP A 57 10.09 -11.73 -8.93
CA ASP A 57 9.17 -12.49 -8.09
C ASP A 57 9.94 -13.39 -7.11
N TYR A 58 10.24 -12.89 -5.88
CA TYR A 58 10.86 -13.67 -4.81
C TYR A 58 9.84 -14.35 -3.91
N ALA A 59 8.58 -13.94 -3.98
CA ALA A 59 7.50 -14.57 -3.23
C ALA A 59 6.91 -15.78 -3.96
N ASP A 60 7.22 -15.96 -5.27
CA ASP A 60 6.71 -17.03 -6.14
C ASP A 60 5.18 -17.00 -6.23
N VAL A 61 4.64 -15.82 -6.58
CA VAL A 61 3.19 -15.56 -6.64
C VAL A 61 2.71 -15.10 -8.02
N LEU A 62 3.62 -14.94 -8.98
CA LEU A 62 3.29 -14.53 -10.35
C LEU A 62 3.31 -15.75 -11.28
N SER A 63 2.38 -15.76 -12.23
CA SER A 63 2.38 -16.72 -13.33
C SER A 63 3.41 -16.33 -14.39
N GLU A 64 3.93 -17.30 -15.12
CA GLU A 64 4.83 -17.08 -16.26
C GLU A 64 4.18 -16.15 -17.31
N GLU A 65 2.85 -16.23 -17.51
CA GLU A 65 2.10 -15.35 -18.41
C GLU A 65 2.22 -13.89 -17.95
N THR A 66 2.02 -13.63 -16.66
CA THR A 66 2.12 -12.28 -16.07
C THR A 66 3.54 -11.76 -16.11
N GLU A 67 4.55 -12.58 -15.78
CA GLU A 67 5.96 -12.19 -15.88
C GLU A 67 6.33 -11.80 -17.33
N ASN A 68 5.95 -12.62 -18.30
CA ASN A 68 6.21 -12.36 -19.72
C ASN A 68 5.48 -11.12 -20.22
N TYR A 69 4.24 -10.88 -19.77
CA TYR A 69 3.49 -9.67 -20.09
C TYR A 69 4.21 -8.41 -19.58
N ILE A 70 4.63 -8.40 -18.31
CA ILE A 70 5.37 -7.28 -17.72
C ILE A 70 6.70 -7.05 -18.43
N LEU A 71 7.45 -8.12 -18.70
CA LEU A 71 8.73 -8.06 -19.39
C LEU A 71 8.61 -7.46 -20.80
N ASN A 72 7.71 -8.00 -21.62
CA ASN A 72 7.53 -7.55 -23.00
C ASN A 72 7.01 -6.11 -23.09
N SER A 73 6.08 -5.74 -22.22
CA SER A 73 5.57 -4.36 -22.14
C SER A 73 6.67 -3.36 -21.77
N ASN A 74 7.55 -3.72 -20.83
CA ASN A 74 8.68 -2.86 -20.44
C ASN A 74 9.74 -2.72 -21.53
N ILE A 75 10.04 -3.80 -22.26
CA ILE A 75 11.00 -3.76 -23.38
C ILE A 75 10.51 -2.72 -24.42
N ASP A 76 9.23 -2.76 -24.78
CA ASP A 76 8.65 -1.80 -25.73
C ASP A 76 8.59 -0.38 -25.14
N LEU A 77 8.17 -0.23 -23.88
CA LEU A 77 8.12 1.05 -23.15
C LEU A 77 9.50 1.71 -23.08
N GLN A 78 10.51 0.96 -22.63
CA GLN A 78 11.86 1.47 -22.47
C GLN A 78 12.48 1.88 -23.80
N SER A 79 12.23 1.12 -24.86
CA SER A 79 12.74 1.44 -26.20
C SER A 79 12.24 2.79 -26.71
N LYS A 80 10.99 3.16 -26.39
CA LYS A 80 10.33 4.38 -26.84
C LYS A 80 10.56 5.59 -25.95
N THR A 81 10.66 5.38 -24.63
CA THR A 81 10.62 6.46 -23.62
C THR A 81 11.79 6.49 -22.66
N LYS A 82 12.50 5.37 -22.52
CA LYS A 82 13.45 5.02 -21.46
C LYS A 82 12.80 4.87 -20.07
N ALA A 83 11.46 4.97 -19.96
CA ALA A 83 10.77 4.70 -18.72
C ALA A 83 10.80 3.20 -18.39
N GLN A 84 10.77 2.89 -17.09
CA GLN A 84 10.82 1.53 -16.56
C GLN A 84 9.77 1.36 -15.46
N ILE A 85 9.01 0.27 -15.52
CA ILE A 85 8.04 -0.12 -14.49
C ILE A 85 8.48 -1.48 -13.95
N VAL A 86 9.09 -1.49 -12.77
CA VAL A 86 9.65 -2.71 -12.16
C VAL A 86 8.66 -3.26 -11.13
N VAL A 87 8.45 -4.56 -11.18
CA VAL A 87 7.63 -5.31 -10.23
C VAL A 87 8.54 -6.16 -9.36
N VAL A 88 8.37 -6.03 -8.05
CA VAL A 88 9.10 -6.83 -7.06
C VAL A 88 8.11 -7.41 -6.05
N THR A 89 8.15 -8.72 -5.86
CA THR A 89 7.43 -9.40 -4.78
C THR A 89 8.44 -9.99 -3.80
N VAL A 90 8.18 -9.83 -2.52
CA VAL A 90 8.99 -10.42 -1.44
C VAL A 90 8.10 -11.09 -0.41
N LYS A 91 8.67 -12.03 0.34
CA LYS A 91 7.93 -12.69 1.44
C LYS A 91 7.87 -11.82 2.68
N THR A 92 8.91 -11.01 2.93
CA THR A 92 9.01 -10.15 4.11
C THR A 92 9.86 -8.91 3.80
N LEU A 93 9.59 -7.84 4.53
CA LEU A 93 10.36 -6.59 4.52
C LEU A 93 11.52 -6.60 5.52
N ASP A 94 11.74 -7.73 6.20
CA ASP A 94 12.82 -7.94 7.19
C ASP A 94 12.85 -6.86 8.30
N GLY A 95 11.66 -6.43 8.74
CA GLY A 95 11.49 -5.44 9.81
C GLY A 95 11.63 -3.98 9.39
N LYS A 96 11.85 -3.69 8.11
CA LYS A 96 11.79 -2.33 7.57
C LYS A 96 10.33 -1.93 7.31
N THR A 97 10.08 -0.62 7.26
CA THR A 97 8.81 -0.13 6.69
C THR A 97 8.81 -0.35 5.18
N ILE A 98 7.64 -0.43 4.57
CA ILE A 98 7.57 -0.63 3.12
C ILE A 98 8.11 0.58 2.35
N GLU A 99 8.02 1.78 2.91
CA GLU A 99 8.58 3.00 2.37
C GLU A 99 10.10 2.97 2.32
N GLU A 100 10.72 2.57 3.43
CA GLU A 100 12.18 2.45 3.53
C GLU A 100 12.69 1.38 2.56
N TYR A 101 12.04 0.21 2.56
CA TYR A 101 12.40 -0.90 1.68
C TYR A 101 12.26 -0.52 0.20
N ALA A 102 11.15 0.11 -0.19
CA ALA A 102 10.90 0.53 -1.57
C ALA A 102 11.90 1.59 -2.05
N THR A 103 12.17 2.60 -1.21
CA THR A 103 13.12 3.67 -1.55
C THR A 103 14.54 3.14 -1.71
N GLU A 104 14.98 2.22 -0.83
CA GLU A 104 16.28 1.57 -0.92
C GLU A 104 16.38 0.69 -2.18
N LEU A 105 15.34 -0.13 -2.42
CA LEU A 105 15.25 -1.00 -3.58
C LEU A 105 15.26 -0.21 -4.90
N PHE A 106 14.50 0.89 -4.96
CA PHE A 106 14.43 1.77 -6.13
C PHE A 106 15.80 2.33 -6.51
N ARG A 107 16.59 2.73 -5.50
CA ARG A 107 17.95 3.25 -5.67
C ARG A 107 18.95 2.17 -6.04
N GLU A 108 18.89 1.02 -5.37
CA GLU A 108 19.82 -0.09 -5.61
C GLU A 108 19.63 -0.70 -7.01
N PHE A 109 18.39 -0.85 -7.45
CA PHE A 109 18.09 -1.30 -8.81
C PHE A 109 18.33 -0.21 -9.85
N GLY A 110 18.44 1.07 -9.48
CA GLY A 110 18.58 2.18 -10.41
C GLY A 110 17.41 2.30 -11.37
N ILE A 111 16.17 2.20 -10.85
CA ILE A 111 14.94 2.13 -11.65
C ILE A 111 14.68 3.46 -12.37
N GLY A 112 14.54 3.39 -13.70
CA GLY A 112 14.31 4.55 -14.57
C GLY A 112 15.59 5.09 -15.21
N ASP A 113 15.42 6.02 -16.14
CA ASP A 113 16.54 6.71 -16.79
C ASP A 113 17.13 7.75 -15.81
N LYS A 114 18.46 7.81 -15.77
CA LYS A 114 19.21 8.66 -14.83
C LYS A 114 18.95 10.16 -15.03
N GLU A 115 18.69 10.59 -16.25
CA GLU A 115 18.43 12.01 -16.57
C GLU A 115 16.94 12.34 -16.42
N LYS A 116 16.06 11.38 -16.80
CA LYS A 116 14.60 11.58 -16.80
C LYS A 116 13.94 11.23 -15.48
N ASN A 117 14.57 10.44 -14.62
CA ASN A 117 14.03 9.93 -13.35
C ASN A 117 12.62 9.29 -13.52
N ASN A 118 12.40 8.58 -14.62
CA ASN A 118 11.11 8.09 -15.07
C ASN A 118 10.91 6.59 -14.78
N GLY A 119 11.23 6.20 -13.57
CA GLY A 119 11.01 4.87 -13.05
C GLY A 119 9.75 4.75 -12.21
N VAL A 120 9.18 3.56 -12.14
CA VAL A 120 8.11 3.19 -11.21
C VAL A 120 8.44 1.82 -10.64
N LEU A 121 8.26 1.64 -9.33
CA LEU A 121 8.38 0.36 -8.65
C LEU A 121 7.02 -0.03 -8.05
N LEU A 122 6.58 -1.25 -8.36
CA LEU A 122 5.46 -1.92 -7.68
C LEU A 122 6.06 -2.95 -6.74
N LEU A 123 5.98 -2.73 -5.44
CA LEU A 123 6.51 -3.61 -4.40
C LEU A 123 5.36 -4.27 -3.64
N CYS A 124 5.36 -5.61 -3.59
CA CYS A 124 4.42 -6.41 -2.82
C CYS A 124 5.17 -7.25 -1.78
N SER A 125 4.87 -7.07 -0.50
CA SER A 125 5.26 -8.01 0.56
C SER A 125 4.07 -8.89 0.92
N THR A 126 4.19 -10.19 0.63
CA THR A 126 3.08 -11.14 0.81
C THR A 126 2.87 -11.52 2.27
N GLY A 127 3.95 -11.67 3.04
CA GLY A 127 3.87 -12.03 4.46
C GLY A 127 3.50 -10.86 5.36
N ASP A 128 3.99 -9.65 5.05
CA ASP A 128 3.62 -8.44 5.80
C ASP A 128 2.28 -7.84 5.32
N ARG A 129 1.71 -8.36 4.21
CA ARG A 129 0.45 -7.90 3.59
C ARG A 129 0.49 -6.40 3.28
N MET A 130 1.56 -5.96 2.63
CA MET A 130 1.79 -4.56 2.28
C MET A 130 2.08 -4.43 0.79
N PHE A 131 1.56 -3.38 0.19
CA PHE A 131 1.80 -3.01 -1.20
C PHE A 131 2.19 -1.53 -1.31
N ARG A 132 3.17 -1.23 -2.16
CA ARG A 132 3.59 0.15 -2.43
C ARG A 132 3.85 0.37 -3.91
N ILE A 133 3.45 1.52 -4.39
CA ILE A 133 3.91 2.09 -5.66
C ILE A 133 4.86 3.23 -5.32
N GLU A 134 6.12 3.12 -5.74
CA GLU A 134 7.13 4.17 -5.65
C GLU A 134 7.32 4.78 -7.02
N VAL A 135 7.33 6.12 -7.12
CA VAL A 135 7.37 6.85 -8.38
C VAL A 135 8.59 7.76 -8.43
N GLY A 136 9.35 7.67 -9.50
CA GLY A 136 10.47 8.58 -9.76
C GLY A 136 10.00 9.99 -10.13
N TYR A 137 10.79 10.99 -9.80
CA TYR A 137 10.45 12.42 -9.96
C TYR A 137 9.91 12.81 -11.35
N GLY A 138 10.43 12.16 -12.41
CA GLY A 138 10.02 12.44 -13.79
C GLY A 138 8.61 11.99 -14.14
N LEU A 139 7.99 11.18 -13.30
CA LEU A 139 6.62 10.68 -13.49
C LEU A 139 5.64 11.13 -12.40
N GLU A 140 6.07 11.93 -11.41
CA GLU A 140 5.18 12.45 -10.36
C GLU A 140 4.01 13.28 -10.91
N GLY A 141 4.21 13.98 -12.05
CA GLY A 141 3.16 14.70 -12.75
C GLY A 141 2.07 13.77 -13.30
N ALA A 142 2.46 12.63 -13.87
CA ALA A 142 1.56 11.63 -14.43
C ALA A 142 0.92 10.75 -13.35
N LEU A 143 1.69 10.42 -12.32
CA LEU A 143 1.38 9.48 -11.24
C LEU A 143 1.56 10.11 -9.85
N PRO A 144 0.84 11.19 -9.52
CA PRO A 144 0.89 11.77 -8.18
C PRO A 144 0.32 10.78 -7.14
N ASP A 145 0.68 10.95 -5.85
CA ASP A 145 0.32 10.06 -4.74
C ASP A 145 -1.18 9.73 -4.68
N GLY A 146 -2.03 10.72 -4.91
CA GLY A 146 -3.48 10.51 -4.95
C GLY A 146 -3.94 9.62 -6.10
N LYS A 147 -3.24 9.60 -7.24
CA LYS A 147 -3.54 8.73 -8.37
C LYS A 147 -3.03 7.31 -8.11
N THR A 148 -1.79 7.18 -7.63
CA THR A 148 -1.23 5.86 -7.27
C THR A 148 -2.05 5.19 -6.16
N GLY A 149 -2.54 5.98 -5.18
CA GLY A 149 -3.47 5.49 -4.16
C GLY A 149 -4.76 4.94 -4.76
N ARG A 150 -5.40 5.67 -5.68
CA ARG A 150 -6.62 5.19 -6.36
C ARG A 150 -6.35 3.95 -7.21
N ILE A 151 -5.22 3.88 -7.89
CA ILE A 151 -4.85 2.69 -8.67
C ILE A 151 -4.73 1.48 -7.74
N GLN A 152 -4.08 1.61 -6.59
CA GLN A 152 -4.02 0.53 -5.60
C GLN A 152 -5.43 0.12 -5.15
N ASP A 153 -6.26 1.07 -4.73
CA ASP A 153 -7.58 0.81 -4.17
C ASP A 153 -8.53 0.14 -5.19
N GLN A 154 -8.40 0.46 -6.47
CA GLN A 154 -9.31 0.00 -7.53
C GLN A 154 -8.82 -1.25 -8.28
N TYR A 155 -7.52 -1.39 -8.50
CA TYR A 155 -6.98 -2.42 -9.41
C TYR A 155 -6.13 -3.48 -8.71
N ILE A 156 -5.63 -3.21 -7.47
CA ILE A 156 -4.66 -4.08 -6.81
C ILE A 156 -5.24 -4.69 -5.54
N ILE A 157 -5.54 -3.86 -4.56
CA ILE A 157 -5.87 -4.27 -3.19
C ILE A 157 -7.07 -5.23 -3.10
N PRO A 158 -8.15 -5.08 -3.89
CA PRO A 158 -9.27 -6.02 -3.85
C PRO A 158 -8.87 -7.46 -4.22
N TYR A 159 -7.92 -7.62 -5.14
CA TYR A 159 -7.38 -8.93 -5.51
C TYR A 159 -6.45 -9.49 -4.41
N LEU A 160 -5.54 -8.65 -3.89
CA LEU A 160 -4.57 -9.05 -2.86
C LEU A 160 -5.26 -9.49 -1.55
N LYS A 161 -6.35 -8.84 -1.17
CA LYS A 161 -7.20 -9.25 -0.03
C LYS A 161 -7.68 -10.69 -0.14
N ASN A 162 -7.91 -11.16 -1.35
CA ASN A 162 -8.33 -12.53 -1.65
C ASN A 162 -7.15 -13.46 -1.99
N ASN A 163 -5.90 -13.05 -1.71
CA ASN A 163 -4.66 -13.75 -2.04
C ASN A 163 -4.47 -14.01 -3.56
N ASN A 164 -5.18 -13.29 -4.41
CA ASN A 164 -5.01 -13.34 -5.87
C ASN A 164 -3.93 -12.34 -6.30
N TYR A 165 -2.68 -12.63 -5.96
CA TYR A 165 -1.53 -11.74 -6.19
C TYR A 165 -1.28 -11.53 -7.67
N ASP A 166 -1.32 -12.61 -8.47
CA ASP A 166 -1.03 -12.58 -9.91
C ASP A 166 -1.92 -11.57 -10.64
N GLU A 167 -3.23 -11.72 -10.51
CA GLU A 167 -4.19 -10.84 -11.18
C GLU A 167 -4.14 -9.40 -10.63
N GLY A 168 -3.96 -9.23 -9.31
CA GLY A 168 -3.85 -7.90 -8.69
C GLY A 168 -2.63 -7.13 -9.19
N ILE A 169 -1.48 -7.78 -9.26
CA ILE A 169 -0.23 -7.18 -9.74
C ILE A 169 -0.31 -6.90 -11.25
N LYS A 170 -0.84 -7.84 -12.05
CA LYS A 170 -1.06 -7.68 -13.49
C LYS A 170 -1.96 -6.48 -13.80
N ASN A 171 -3.07 -6.33 -13.09
CA ASN A 171 -3.99 -5.20 -13.27
C ASN A 171 -3.38 -3.87 -12.81
N GLY A 172 -2.68 -3.86 -11.69
CA GLY A 172 -1.95 -2.68 -11.20
C GLY A 172 -0.88 -2.22 -12.17
N PHE A 173 -0.06 -3.16 -12.67
CA PHE A 173 0.92 -2.89 -13.71
C PHE A 173 0.27 -2.30 -14.97
N SER A 174 -0.82 -2.89 -15.44
CA SER A 174 -1.55 -2.41 -16.63
C SER A 174 -2.07 -0.98 -16.42
N ALA A 175 -2.60 -0.65 -15.24
CA ALA A 175 -3.09 0.69 -14.92
C ALA A 175 -1.94 1.72 -14.89
N ILE A 176 -0.80 1.38 -14.31
CA ILE A 176 0.40 2.23 -14.30
C ILE A 176 0.93 2.41 -15.73
N LEU A 177 1.05 1.32 -16.49
CA LEU A 177 1.49 1.36 -17.88
C LEU A 177 0.62 2.29 -18.73
N GLU A 178 -0.70 2.22 -18.58
CA GLU A 178 -1.65 3.09 -19.27
C GLU A 178 -1.39 4.57 -18.97
N GLU A 179 -1.17 4.94 -17.70
CA GLU A 179 -0.89 6.32 -17.32
C GLU A 179 0.47 6.81 -17.85
N VAL A 180 1.49 5.96 -17.81
CA VAL A 180 2.81 6.28 -18.39
C VAL A 180 2.72 6.43 -19.91
N CYS A 181 1.97 5.56 -20.60
CA CYS A 181 1.75 5.67 -22.03
C CYS A 181 1.03 6.98 -22.40
N LYS A 182 0.05 7.42 -21.62
CA LYS A 182 -0.63 8.72 -21.78
C LYS A 182 0.34 9.89 -21.63
N GLU A 183 1.20 9.85 -20.61
CA GLU A 183 2.20 10.91 -20.38
C GLU A 183 3.14 11.10 -21.58
N TYR A 184 3.59 9.99 -22.16
CA TYR A 184 4.48 10.01 -23.32
C TYR A 184 3.76 10.05 -24.67
N ASN A 185 2.42 10.04 -24.70
CA ASN A 185 1.59 9.98 -25.89
C ASN A 185 2.01 8.84 -26.85
N ILE A 186 2.16 7.63 -26.29
CA ILE A 186 2.55 6.41 -27.02
C ILE A 186 1.56 5.28 -26.79
N GLU A 187 1.62 4.28 -27.66
CA GLU A 187 0.94 3.01 -27.52
C GLU A 187 1.97 1.88 -27.39
N ILE A 188 1.67 0.91 -26.52
CA ILE A 188 2.47 -0.30 -26.31
C ILE A 188 1.77 -1.49 -26.93
N SER A 189 2.52 -2.25 -27.74
CA SER A 189 2.01 -3.46 -28.39
C SER A 189 1.66 -4.52 -27.33
N GLY A 190 0.41 -5.02 -27.39
CA GLY A 190 -0.03 -6.03 -26.43
C GLY A 190 -0.41 -5.51 -25.05
N ALA A 191 -0.43 -4.19 -24.84
CA ALA A 191 -0.90 -3.61 -23.58
C ALA A 191 -2.34 -4.08 -23.29
N GLN A 192 -2.53 -4.68 -22.10
CA GLN A 192 -3.84 -5.10 -21.64
C GLN A 192 -4.51 -3.92 -20.93
N LYS A 193 -5.82 -3.78 -21.13
CA LYS A 193 -6.60 -2.80 -20.36
C LYS A 193 -6.72 -3.29 -18.91
N SER A 194 -6.44 -2.40 -17.97
CA SER A 194 -6.68 -2.65 -16.57
C SER A 194 -8.16 -2.93 -16.32
N LYS A 195 -8.44 -3.95 -15.51
CA LYS A 195 -9.81 -4.32 -15.14
C LYS A 195 -10.10 -3.78 -13.75
N LEU A 196 -11.07 -2.88 -13.66
CA LEU A 196 -11.63 -2.53 -12.35
C LEU A 196 -12.18 -3.81 -11.72
N VAL A 197 -11.89 -4.00 -10.43
CA VAL A 197 -12.67 -4.95 -9.65
C VAL A 197 -14.05 -4.36 -9.53
N GLN A 198 -14.95 -4.80 -10.40
CA GLN A 198 -16.37 -4.54 -10.22
C GLN A 198 -16.77 -5.35 -9.00
N ASP A 199 -16.83 -4.66 -7.86
CA ASP A 199 -17.36 -5.29 -6.65
C ASP A 199 -18.83 -5.62 -6.95
N SER A 200 -19.07 -6.90 -7.26
CA SER A 200 -20.45 -7.40 -7.52
C SER A 200 -21.34 -7.16 -6.29
N SER A 201 -20.75 -6.82 -5.14
CA SER A 201 -21.50 -6.40 -3.96
C SER A 201 -22.25 -5.09 -4.20
N ASP A 202 -21.70 -4.14 -4.97
CA ASP A 202 -22.36 -2.86 -5.25
C ASP A 202 -23.57 -3.03 -6.17
N GLU A 203 -23.50 -3.89 -7.19
CA GLU A 203 -24.65 -4.20 -8.04
C GLU A 203 -25.74 -4.93 -7.27
N VAL A 204 -25.38 -5.96 -6.51
CA VAL A 204 -26.30 -6.70 -5.66
C VAL A 204 -26.93 -5.77 -4.61
N PHE A 205 -26.16 -4.86 -4.03
CA PHE A 205 -26.63 -3.87 -3.07
C PHE A 205 -27.65 -2.91 -3.69
N MET A 206 -27.40 -2.35 -4.88
CA MET A 206 -28.34 -1.48 -5.59
C MET A 206 -29.62 -2.21 -5.94
N VAL A 207 -29.54 -3.47 -6.40
CA VAL A 207 -30.72 -4.30 -6.68
C VAL A 207 -31.53 -4.57 -5.41
N LEU A 208 -30.89 -4.88 -4.29
CA LEU A 208 -31.57 -5.10 -3.01
C LEU A 208 -32.27 -3.83 -2.50
N ILE A 209 -31.64 -2.66 -2.63
CA ILE A 209 -32.28 -1.37 -2.29
C ILE A 209 -33.52 -1.16 -3.17
N MET A 210 -33.41 -1.33 -4.47
CA MET A 210 -34.53 -1.13 -5.39
C MET A 210 -35.67 -2.07 -5.06
N ILE A 211 -35.40 -3.35 -4.82
CA ILE A 211 -36.42 -4.34 -4.41
C ILE A 211 -37.06 -3.94 -3.07
N SER A 212 -36.27 -3.49 -2.09
CA SER A 212 -36.80 -3.08 -0.78
C SER A 212 -37.73 -1.87 -0.87
N LEU A 213 -37.42 -0.89 -1.75
CA LEU A 213 -38.23 0.29 -1.97
C LEU A 213 -39.58 -0.08 -2.67
N ILE A 214 -39.53 -0.99 -3.65
CA ILE A 214 -40.73 -1.48 -4.32
C ILE A 214 -41.66 -2.20 -3.33
N ILE A 215 -41.10 -3.11 -2.53
CA ILE A 215 -41.89 -3.83 -1.52
C ILE A 215 -42.45 -2.87 -0.46
N SER A 216 -41.67 -1.88 0.00
CA SER A 216 -42.14 -0.86 0.95
C SER A 216 -43.33 -0.08 0.41
N THR A 217 -43.33 0.26 -0.87
CA THR A 217 -44.45 0.94 -1.54
C THR A 217 -45.69 0.07 -1.55
N ILE A 218 -45.56 -1.22 -1.82
CA ILE A 218 -46.67 -2.18 -1.76
C ILE A 218 -47.19 -2.34 -0.32
N MET A 219 -46.27 -2.43 0.65
CA MET A 219 -46.58 -2.59 2.07
C MET A 219 -47.37 -1.41 2.64
N LYS A 220 -47.28 -0.21 2.04
CA LYS A 220 -48.09 0.96 2.41
C LYS A 220 -49.61 0.67 2.34
N PHE A 221 -50.06 -0.16 1.39
CA PHE A 221 -51.44 -0.51 1.17
C PHE A 221 -51.98 -1.60 2.12
N ILE A 222 -51.09 -2.29 2.87
CA ILE A 222 -51.51 -3.31 3.82
C ILE A 222 -51.93 -2.69 5.13
N SER A 223 -53.18 -2.97 5.56
CA SER A 223 -53.78 -2.38 6.77
C SER A 223 -53.26 -2.97 8.08
N LYS A 224 -52.67 -4.19 8.07
CA LYS A 224 -52.18 -4.89 9.25
C LYS A 224 -50.80 -4.42 9.69
N ASN A 225 -50.71 -3.61 10.73
CA ASN A 225 -49.44 -3.06 11.24
C ASN A 225 -48.41 -4.12 11.67
N ILE A 226 -48.90 -5.27 12.15
CA ILE A 226 -47.98 -6.37 12.54
C ILE A 226 -47.20 -6.93 11.35
N VAL A 227 -47.81 -6.99 10.17
CA VAL A 227 -47.12 -7.43 8.93
C VAL A 227 -46.04 -6.42 8.51
N LYS A 228 -46.34 -5.12 8.66
CA LYS A 228 -45.38 -4.04 8.39
C LYS A 228 -44.15 -4.11 9.31
N LEU A 229 -44.37 -4.39 10.60
CA LEU A 229 -43.30 -4.53 11.59
C LEU A 229 -42.40 -5.74 11.29
N ILE A 230 -42.99 -6.88 10.94
CA ILE A 230 -42.25 -8.08 10.56
C ILE A 230 -41.38 -7.82 9.30
N TYR A 231 -41.95 -7.15 8.29
CA TYR A 231 -41.24 -6.77 7.08
C TYR A 231 -40.02 -5.86 7.38
N LEU A 232 -40.20 -4.81 8.22
CA LEU A 232 -39.09 -3.93 8.61
C LEU A 232 -37.99 -4.66 9.37
N GLY A 233 -38.34 -5.62 10.22
CA GLY A 233 -37.37 -6.48 10.91
C GLY A 233 -36.55 -7.35 9.95
N ILE A 234 -37.22 -7.95 8.96
CA ILE A 234 -36.55 -8.76 7.93
C ILE A 234 -35.58 -7.90 7.11
N ILE A 235 -36.02 -6.71 6.63
CA ILE A 235 -35.15 -5.80 5.87
C ILE A 235 -33.93 -5.39 6.67
N PHE A 236 -34.10 -5.06 7.95
CA PHE A 236 -32.99 -4.68 8.80
C PHE A 236 -31.95 -5.80 8.92
N ILE A 237 -32.41 -7.04 9.20
CA ILE A 237 -31.53 -8.20 9.34
C ILE A 237 -30.81 -8.51 8.02
N VAL A 238 -31.52 -8.53 6.89
CA VAL A 238 -30.93 -8.78 5.58
C VAL A 238 -29.91 -7.70 5.21
N SER A 239 -30.27 -6.42 5.41
CA SER A 239 -29.35 -5.31 5.14
C SER A 239 -28.10 -5.38 6.00
N TRP A 240 -28.21 -5.74 7.27
CA TRP A 240 -27.07 -5.89 8.16
C TRP A 240 -26.16 -7.04 7.75
N ILE A 241 -26.72 -8.19 7.38
CA ILE A 241 -25.92 -9.37 6.94
C ILE A 241 -25.17 -9.08 5.64
N VAL A 242 -25.85 -8.46 4.66
CA VAL A 242 -25.28 -8.20 3.33
C VAL A 242 -24.24 -7.09 3.37
N ILE A 243 -24.52 -5.97 4.05
CA ILE A 243 -23.69 -4.77 4.03
C ILE A 243 -22.57 -4.84 5.07
N LYS A 244 -22.72 -5.70 6.10
CA LYS A 244 -21.81 -5.81 7.27
C LYS A 244 -21.58 -4.47 8.00
N SER A 245 -22.45 -3.48 7.78
CA SER A 245 -22.41 -2.16 8.41
C SER A 245 -23.73 -1.87 9.12
N PHE A 246 -23.68 -1.82 10.46
CA PHE A 246 -24.86 -1.55 11.29
C PHE A 246 -25.47 -0.17 11.03
N SER A 247 -24.62 0.84 10.82
CA SER A 247 -25.05 2.21 10.56
C SER A 247 -25.85 2.36 9.27
N ILE A 248 -25.41 1.73 8.19
CA ILE A 248 -26.10 1.75 6.90
C ILE A 248 -27.41 0.96 6.98
N ALA A 249 -27.44 -0.17 7.68
CA ALA A 249 -28.66 -0.94 7.89
C ALA A 249 -29.74 -0.14 8.63
N ILE A 250 -29.34 0.69 9.61
CA ILE A 250 -30.26 1.61 10.29
C ILE A 250 -30.80 2.66 9.32
N ILE A 251 -30.00 3.25 8.48
CA ILE A 251 -30.44 4.25 7.49
C ILE A 251 -31.48 3.63 6.55
N ILE A 252 -31.24 2.44 6.03
CA ILE A 252 -32.19 1.71 5.17
C ILE A 252 -33.49 1.41 5.92
N LEU A 253 -33.40 0.99 7.18
CA LEU A 253 -34.57 0.77 8.03
C LEU A 253 -35.43 2.05 8.19
N LEU A 254 -34.78 3.19 8.48
CA LEU A 254 -35.48 4.47 8.67
C LEU A 254 -36.16 4.95 7.37
N ILE A 255 -35.53 4.79 6.23
CA ILE A 255 -36.09 5.12 4.91
C ILE A 255 -37.35 4.26 4.64
N ASN A 256 -37.25 2.94 4.81
CA ASN A 256 -38.36 2.02 4.60
C ASN A 256 -39.50 2.26 5.60
N MET A 257 -39.16 2.58 6.86
CA MET A 257 -40.15 2.94 7.88
C MET A 257 -40.90 4.20 7.50
N ALA A 258 -40.23 5.25 7.00
CA ALA A 258 -40.87 6.46 6.52
C ALA A 258 -41.86 6.17 5.39
N ILE A 259 -41.47 5.36 4.41
CA ILE A 259 -42.35 5.00 3.29
C ILE A 259 -43.58 4.22 3.74
N VAL A 260 -43.39 3.25 4.66
CA VAL A 260 -44.49 2.35 5.10
C VAL A 260 -45.48 3.02 6.03
N PHE A 261 -45.06 3.98 6.87
CA PHE A 261 -45.91 4.59 7.91
C PHE A 261 -46.29 6.04 7.65
N VAL A 262 -45.59 6.81 6.80
CA VAL A 262 -45.94 8.19 6.50
C VAL A 262 -47.13 8.19 5.52
N LYS A 263 -48.29 8.57 6.00
CA LYS A 263 -49.46 8.91 5.19
C LYS A 263 -49.16 10.26 4.52
N ASP A 264 -49.39 10.32 3.22
CA ASP A 264 -49.27 11.47 2.34
C ASP A 264 -49.12 12.83 3.04
N LEU A 265 -47.86 13.25 3.22
CA LEU A 265 -47.50 14.64 3.45
C LEU A 265 -47.21 15.23 2.07
N GLY A 266 -48.23 15.70 1.40
CA GLY A 266 -48.09 16.62 0.29
C GLY A 266 -47.48 17.92 0.83
N GLY A 267 -46.25 18.19 0.46
CA GLY A 267 -45.54 19.41 0.80
C GLY A 267 -44.38 19.63 -0.18
N ASP A 268 -44.52 20.71 -0.94
CA ASP A 268 -43.50 21.23 -1.83
C ASP A 268 -42.21 21.52 -1.05
N TYR A 269 -41.12 20.85 -1.42
CA TYR A 269 -39.80 21.23 -0.95
C TYR A 269 -39.03 21.95 -2.06
N SER A 270 -38.93 23.27 -1.93
CA SER A 270 -37.96 24.08 -2.65
C SER A 270 -36.59 23.93 -2.00
N GLY A 271 -35.60 23.50 -2.81
CA GLY A 271 -34.24 23.28 -2.36
C GLY A 271 -33.48 24.58 -2.17
N GLY A 272 -32.79 24.68 -1.03
CA GLY A 272 -31.74 25.67 -0.78
C GLY A 272 -30.40 24.97 -0.63
N GLY A 273 -29.52 25.12 -1.62
CA GLY A 273 -28.13 24.66 -1.54
C GLY A 273 -27.29 25.70 -0.80
N SER A 274 -26.47 25.25 0.14
CA SER A 274 -25.33 26.03 0.63
C SER A 274 -24.08 25.19 0.60
N SER A 275 -23.16 25.60 -0.27
CA SER A 275 -21.79 25.11 -0.34
C SER A 275 -20.94 25.86 0.68
N SER A 276 -20.25 25.14 1.57
CA SER A 276 -19.17 25.70 2.36
C SER A 276 -17.87 25.00 1.97
N GLY A 277 -17.00 25.73 1.27
CA GLY A 277 -15.64 25.34 0.97
C GLY A 277 -14.75 25.53 2.20
N GLY A 278 -14.07 24.50 2.63
CA GLY A 278 -12.97 24.51 3.59
C GLY A 278 -11.66 24.34 2.85
N GLY A 279 -10.85 25.40 2.77
CA GLY A 279 -9.52 25.36 2.22
C GLY A 279 -8.55 24.72 3.22
N PHE A 280 -7.74 23.78 2.76
CA PHE A 280 -6.56 23.32 3.47
C PHE A 280 -5.31 23.89 2.83
N SER A 281 -4.52 24.65 3.63
CA SER A 281 -3.21 25.12 3.27
C SER A 281 -2.18 24.06 3.64
N GLY A 282 -1.44 23.55 2.67
CA GLY A 282 -0.31 22.65 2.86
C GLY A 282 0.95 23.41 3.20
N GLY A 283 1.61 23.07 4.31
CA GLY A 283 2.97 23.49 4.64
C GLY A 283 3.97 22.63 3.88
N GLY A 284 4.92 23.28 3.19
CA GLY A 284 5.93 22.63 2.37
C GLY A 284 6.93 21.81 3.17
N GLY A 285 7.20 20.60 2.69
CA GLY A 285 8.32 19.77 3.08
C GLY A 285 8.75 18.95 1.88
N SER A 286 10.03 19.04 1.51
CA SER A 286 10.62 18.23 0.46
C SER A 286 10.77 16.79 0.96
N SER A 287 10.01 15.83 0.46
CA SER A 287 10.26 14.41 0.65
C SER A 287 10.64 13.78 -0.68
N GLY A 288 11.81 13.12 -0.73
CA GLY A 288 12.14 12.27 -1.86
C GLY A 288 11.35 10.98 -1.75
N GLY A 289 10.51 10.71 -2.71
CA GLY A 289 9.73 9.51 -2.82
C GLY A 289 8.24 9.80 -2.95
N GLY A 290 7.78 10.22 -4.14
CA GLY A 290 6.37 10.21 -4.50
C GLY A 290 5.87 8.77 -4.54
N GLY A 291 4.64 8.53 -4.13
CA GLY A 291 4.05 7.19 -4.15
C GLY A 291 3.01 7.01 -3.06
N SER A 292 2.48 5.82 -2.97
CA SER A 292 1.50 5.49 -1.95
C SER A 292 1.64 4.04 -1.48
N SER A 293 1.24 3.79 -0.22
CA SER A 293 1.26 2.46 0.40
C SER A 293 -0.13 2.05 0.84
N ARG A 294 -0.40 0.74 0.82
CA ARG A 294 -1.62 0.12 1.33
C ARG A 294 -1.29 -1.18 2.05
N SER A 295 -2.03 -1.46 3.13
CA SER A 295 -2.14 -2.80 3.72
C SER A 295 -3.37 -3.52 3.16
N PHE A 296 -3.33 -4.86 3.13
CA PHE A 296 -4.43 -5.68 2.59
C PHE A 296 -4.71 -6.95 3.39
#